data_cd7da0617dd4c0422837ad55ff3dbb6a
#
_entry.id   cd7da0617dd4c0422837ad55ff3dbb6a
#
_cell.length_a   1.000
_cell.length_b   1.000
_cell.length_c   1.000
_cell.angle_alpha   90.00
_cell.angle_beta   90.00
_cell.angle_gamma   90.00
#
_symmetry.space_group_name_H-M   'P 1'
#
loop_
_entity.id
_entity.type
_entity.pdbx_description
1 polymer ?
#
loop_
_entity_poly.entity_id
_entity_poly.type
_entity_poly.pdbx_seq_one_letter_code
_entity_poly.pdbx_strand_id
1 'polypeptide(L)'
;MAKLPILSSKDVIKVLNHLGFEPAPKRGKGSHSAFVKKTEDKTRLVIVPHRDEIPRGTLLSIIEQMGLTKVEFIKSLKECR
;
A
#
# COMPACT_ATOMS: atom_id res chain seq x y z
N MET A 1 19.98 -8.09 2.03
CA MET A 1 18.87 -7.70 1.16
C MET A 1 17.55 -7.82 1.90
N ALA A 2 16.70 -6.83 1.73
CA ALA A 2 15.40 -6.84 2.37
C ALA A 2 14.45 -7.81 1.67
N LYS A 3 13.90 -8.75 2.42
CA LYS A 3 12.87 -9.65 1.90
C LYS A 3 11.51 -9.11 2.30
N LEU A 4 10.59 -9.12 1.36
CA LEU A 4 9.22 -8.72 1.66
C LEU A 4 8.52 -9.85 2.43
N PRO A 5 7.88 -9.54 3.55
CA PRO A 5 7.10 -10.53 4.28
C PRO A 5 5.80 -10.84 3.53
N ILE A 6 5.16 -11.94 3.91
CA ILE A 6 3.84 -12.27 3.41
C ILE A 6 2.84 -11.37 4.14
N LEU A 7 2.07 -10.61 3.38
CA LEU A 7 1.14 -9.62 3.94
C LEU A 7 -0.26 -9.80 3.39
N SER A 8 -1.24 -9.45 4.23
CA SER A 8 -2.64 -9.37 3.83
C SER A 8 -2.96 -7.95 3.39
N SER A 9 -4.13 -7.76 2.78
CA SER A 9 -4.60 -6.41 2.45
C SER A 9 -4.72 -5.54 3.69
N LYS A 10 -5.13 -6.11 4.82
CA LYS A 10 -5.21 -5.36 6.10
C LYS A 10 -3.86 -4.80 6.51
N ASP A 11 -2.80 -5.58 6.37
CA ASP A 11 -1.44 -5.13 6.71
C ASP A 11 -1.02 -3.94 5.85
N VAL A 12 -1.28 -4.04 4.55
CA VAL A 12 -0.93 -2.97 3.61
C VAL A 12 -1.74 -1.71 3.89
N ILE A 13 -3.02 -1.86 4.21
CA ILE A 13 -3.89 -0.73 4.55
C ILE A 13 -3.39 -0.01 5.81
N LYS A 14 -2.90 -0.74 6.79
CA LYS A 14 -2.30 -0.13 7.98
C LYS A 14 -1.11 0.75 7.62
N VAL A 15 -0.24 0.26 6.72
CA VAL A 15 0.90 1.05 6.27
C VAL A 15 0.43 2.30 5.52
N LEU A 16 -0.57 2.15 4.66
CA LEU A 16 -1.12 3.28 3.92
C LEU A 16 -1.66 4.36 4.86
N ASN A 17 -2.42 3.95 5.87
CA ASN A 17 -2.94 4.89 6.87
C ASN A 17 -1.81 5.57 7.65
N HIS A 18 -0.78 4.81 8.00
CA HIS A 18 0.38 5.35 8.70
C HIS A 18 1.10 6.42 7.88
N LEU A 19 1.14 6.23 6.56
CA LEU A 19 1.79 7.16 5.63
C LEU A 19 0.92 8.34 5.22
N GLY A 20 -0.31 8.40 5.69
CA GLY A 20 -1.21 9.50 5.39
C GLY A 20 -2.07 9.33 4.15
N PHE A 21 -2.15 8.12 3.62
CA PHE A 21 -3.08 7.84 2.53
C PHE A 21 -4.51 7.76 3.06
N GLU A 22 -5.44 8.22 2.26
CA GLU A 22 -6.86 8.21 2.62
C GLU A 22 -7.65 7.28 1.67
N PRO A 23 -8.67 6.60 2.17
CA PRO A 23 -9.49 5.76 1.30
C PRO A 23 -10.23 6.60 0.26
N ALA A 24 -10.32 6.06 -0.95
CA ALA A 24 -11.03 6.68 -2.06
C ALA A 24 -12.05 5.70 -2.62
N PRO A 25 -13.19 5.50 -1.93
CA PRO A 25 -14.15 4.46 -2.29
C PRO A 25 -14.73 4.59 -3.69
N LYS A 26 -14.78 5.79 -4.22
CA LYS A 26 -15.28 6.01 -5.58
C LYS A 26 -14.33 5.49 -6.67
N ARG A 27 -13.07 5.26 -6.34
CA ARG A 27 -12.06 4.79 -7.29
C ARG A 27 -11.80 3.29 -7.16
N GLY A 28 -12.19 2.68 -6.05
CA GLY A 28 -12.10 1.24 -5.87
C GLY A 28 -13.34 0.54 -6.39
N LYS A 29 -13.19 -0.69 -6.83
CA LYS A 29 -14.31 -1.49 -7.33
C LYS A 29 -14.23 -2.92 -6.83
N GLY A 30 -15.37 -3.42 -6.35
CA GLY A 30 -15.52 -4.83 -6.00
C GLY A 30 -14.49 -5.30 -4.98
N SER A 31 -13.59 -6.15 -5.41
CA SER A 31 -12.58 -6.76 -4.55
C SER A 31 -11.30 -5.94 -4.39
N HIS A 32 -11.35 -4.65 -4.75
CA HIS A 32 -10.19 -3.76 -4.64
C HIS A 32 -10.56 -2.50 -3.88
N SER A 33 -9.64 -2.02 -3.05
CA SER A 33 -9.76 -0.74 -2.36
C SER A 33 -8.76 0.24 -2.94
N ALA A 34 -9.18 1.49 -3.11
CA ALA A 34 -8.31 2.54 -3.60
C ALA A 34 -7.96 3.50 -2.47
N PHE A 35 -6.72 3.96 -2.45
CA PHE A 35 -6.23 4.93 -1.49
C PHE A 35 -5.51 6.04 -2.24
N VAL A 36 -5.63 7.26 -1.76
CA VAL A 36 -5.00 8.43 -2.40
C VAL A 36 -4.23 9.24 -1.37
N LYS A 37 -3.18 9.88 -1.84
CA LYS A 37 -2.42 10.84 -1.07
C LYS A 37 -2.03 11.98 -1.99
N LYS A 38 -2.39 13.20 -1.61
CA LYS A 38 -2.00 14.38 -2.36
C LYS A 38 -0.65 14.87 -1.84
N THR A 39 0.30 15.02 -2.76
CA THR A 39 1.59 15.62 -2.47
C THR A 39 1.65 16.96 -3.18
N GLU A 40 2.70 17.73 -2.95
CA GLU A 40 2.86 19.04 -3.62
C GLU A 40 2.89 18.91 -5.13
N ASP A 41 3.48 17.83 -5.63
CA ASP A 41 3.69 17.64 -7.06
C ASP A 41 2.59 16.86 -7.76
N LYS A 42 1.94 15.94 -7.05
CA LYS A 42 0.98 15.04 -7.70
C LYS A 42 0.12 14.30 -6.69
N THR A 43 -0.92 13.66 -7.21
CA THR A 43 -1.77 12.76 -6.42
C THR A 43 -1.32 11.33 -6.68
N ARG A 44 -1.01 10.59 -5.61
CA ARG A 44 -0.66 9.18 -5.73
C ARG A 44 -1.90 8.34 -5.47
N LEU A 45 -2.12 7.37 -6.34
CA LEU A 45 -3.24 6.44 -6.24
C LEU A 45 -2.67 5.03 -6.05
N VAL A 46 -3.15 4.34 -5.03
CA VAL A 46 -2.74 2.97 -4.72
C VAL A 46 -3.97 2.08 -4.72
N ILE A 47 -3.91 0.99 -5.46
CA ILE A 47 -5.00 0.01 -5.51
C ILE A 47 -4.57 -1.25 -4.76
N VAL A 48 -5.36 -1.64 -3.78
CA VAL A 48 -5.06 -2.81 -2.92
C VAL A 48 -6.13 -3.87 -3.15
N PRO A 49 -5.76 -5.07 -3.63
CA PRO A 49 -6.72 -6.16 -3.75
C PRO A 49 -7.07 -6.71 -2.37
N HIS A 50 -8.31 -7.18 -2.21
CA HIS A 50 -8.75 -7.79 -0.95
C HIS A 50 -8.29 -9.25 -0.93
N ARG A 51 -7.16 -9.52 -0.27
CA ARG A 51 -6.60 -10.86 -0.17
C ARG A 51 -5.99 -11.08 1.21
N ASP A 52 -6.08 -12.33 1.69
CA ASP A 52 -5.43 -12.73 2.93
C ASP A 52 -3.93 -12.80 2.74
N GLU A 53 -3.50 -13.07 1.51
CA GLU A 53 -2.09 -13.13 1.15
C GLU A 53 -1.90 -12.47 -0.20
N ILE A 54 -1.22 -11.34 -0.22
CA ILE A 54 -0.98 -10.58 -1.44
C ILE A 54 0.22 -11.19 -2.17
N PRO A 55 0.06 -11.59 -3.45
CA PRO A 55 1.20 -12.10 -4.22
C PRO A 55 2.34 -11.10 -4.26
N ARG A 56 3.57 -11.61 -4.25
CA ARG A 56 4.77 -10.76 -4.22
C ARG A 56 4.80 -9.72 -5.35
N GLY A 57 4.48 -10.13 -6.57
CA GLY A 57 4.46 -9.21 -7.71
C GLY A 57 3.47 -8.08 -7.52
N THR A 58 2.29 -8.40 -7.00
CA THR A 58 1.26 -7.41 -6.70
C THR A 58 1.73 -6.47 -5.60
N LEU A 59 2.36 -7.02 -4.56
CA LEU A 59 2.89 -6.22 -3.45
C LEU A 59 3.96 -5.24 -3.93
N LEU A 60 4.85 -5.69 -4.82
CA LEU A 60 5.87 -4.82 -5.40
C LEU A 60 5.24 -3.67 -6.19
N SER A 61 4.18 -3.94 -6.94
CA SER A 61 3.45 -2.90 -7.68
C SER A 61 2.82 -1.89 -6.72
N ILE A 62 2.26 -2.37 -5.62
CA ILE A 62 1.66 -1.50 -4.60
C ILE A 62 2.72 -0.58 -4.01
N ILE A 63 3.88 -1.11 -3.66
CA ILE A 63 4.99 -0.34 -3.11
C ILE A 63 5.43 0.74 -4.08
N GLU A 64 5.51 0.40 -5.36
CA GLU A 64 5.86 1.34 -6.41
C GLU A 64 4.81 2.46 -6.52
N GLN A 65 3.53 2.11 -6.46
CA GLN A 65 2.44 3.08 -6.48
C GLN A 65 2.52 4.04 -5.30
N MET A 66 2.98 3.55 -4.14
CA MET A 66 3.19 4.38 -2.96
C MET A 66 4.33 5.38 -3.14
N GLY A 67 5.23 5.14 -4.09
CA GLY A 67 6.42 5.93 -4.28
C GLY A 67 7.54 5.59 -3.32
N LEU A 68 7.53 4.38 -2.77
CA LEU A 68 8.52 3.93 -1.81
C LEU A 68 9.46 2.89 -2.42
N THR A 69 10.62 2.71 -1.78
CA THR A 69 11.48 1.57 -2.03
C THR A 69 11.03 0.42 -1.11
N LYS A 70 11.51 -0.79 -1.37
CA LYS A 70 11.23 -1.93 -0.49
C LYS A 70 11.67 -1.65 0.94
N VAL A 71 12.84 -1.06 1.10
CA VAL A 71 13.40 -0.76 2.42
C VAL A 71 12.52 0.24 3.17
N GLU A 72 12.08 1.27 2.48
CA GLU A 72 11.19 2.28 3.06
C GLU A 72 9.85 1.67 3.47
N PHE A 73 9.31 0.78 2.63
CA PHE A 73 8.07 0.10 2.94
C PHE A 73 8.20 -0.78 4.18
N ILE A 74 9.26 -1.58 4.26
CA ILE A 74 9.50 -2.47 5.40
C ILE A 74 9.67 -1.66 6.68
N LYS A 75 10.37 -0.55 6.61
CA LYS A 75 10.54 0.37 7.73
C LYS A 75 9.19 0.89 8.20
N SER A 76 8.36 1.35 7.28
CA SER A 76 7.01 1.85 7.61
C SER A 76 6.15 0.76 8.22
N LEU A 77 6.27 -0.47 7.71
CA LEU A 77 5.53 -1.61 8.24
C LEU A 77 5.89 -1.87 9.71
N LYS A 78 7.17 -1.78 10.04
CA LYS A 78 7.64 -1.95 11.42
C LYS A 78 7.15 -0.82 12.33
N GLU A 79 7.11 0.39 11.81
CA GLU A 79 6.67 1.56 12.56
C GLU A 79 5.19 1.54 12.90
N CYS A 80 4.36 0.95 12.03
CA CYS A 80 2.92 0.94 12.24
C CYS A 80 2.38 -0.29 12.97
N ARG A 81 3.25 -1.16 13.44
CA ARG A 81 2.85 -2.33 14.23
C ARG A 81 2.65 -1.99 15.69
#